data_b5fcd963d8d92397cd12e98febc07f32
#
_entry.id   b5fcd963d8d92397cd12e98febc07f32
#
_cell.length_a   1.000
_cell.length_b   1.000
_cell.length_c   1.000
_cell.angle_alpha   90.00
_cell.angle_beta   90.00
_cell.angle_gamma   90.00
#
_symmetry.space_group_name_H-M   'P 1'
#
loop_
_entity.id
_entity.type
_entity.pdbx_description
1 polymer ?
#
loop_
_entity_poly.entity_id
_entity_poly.type
_entity_poly.pdbx_seq_one_letter_code
_entity_poly.pdbx_strand_id
1 'polypeptide(L)'
;MTIQMIITLAIVIGMIVMIMSDKFAFGAPPLIACVLLVLTGCATMSEAFAGFVDKNVIMIAGFMVVMAALEKTSLIDKVKATMFNMASKGGYRNYILLLIVVMLGASVMSGTGYYVLVLSLVSTIPYNKNLPISKIFMPLGYATYNPIVPVNMAFYVGLVASLLESSGVTGTAVPLLVYSGIKLVSSIAFLVWAVIGYRFLPDHPIAEAGAQASEQKSEGEKLSRWKEIVVYIAFVVNFVAMIFLDKL
;
A
#
# COMPACT_ATOMS: atom_id res chain seq x y z
N MET A 1 -26.33 26.84 -7.85
CA MET A 1 -24.86 26.74 -7.65
C MET A 1 -24.29 28.16 -7.66
N THR A 2 -23.54 28.53 -6.66
CA THR A 2 -22.83 29.81 -6.64
C THR A 2 -21.67 29.77 -7.65
N ILE A 3 -21.28 30.95 -8.18
CA ILE A 3 -20.14 31.07 -9.11
C ILE A 3 -18.88 30.42 -8.53
N GLN A 4 -18.65 30.60 -7.23
CA GLN A 4 -17.52 29.98 -6.52
C GLN A 4 -17.55 28.44 -6.56
N MET A 5 -18.72 27.80 -6.43
CA MET A 5 -18.85 26.35 -6.55
C MET A 5 -18.47 25.84 -7.94
N ILE A 6 -18.82 26.57 -8.99
CA ILE A 6 -18.47 26.21 -10.37
C ILE A 6 -16.96 26.32 -10.60
N ILE A 7 -16.35 27.40 -10.10
CA ILE A 7 -14.89 27.59 -10.18
C ILE A 7 -14.14 26.49 -9.43
N THR A 8 -14.57 26.20 -8.19
CA THR A 8 -13.97 25.12 -7.39
C THR A 8 -14.07 23.77 -8.11
N LEU A 9 -15.25 23.45 -8.66
CA LEU A 9 -15.45 22.21 -9.42
C LEU A 9 -14.54 22.14 -10.65
N ALA A 10 -14.40 23.24 -11.39
CA ALA A 10 -13.52 23.30 -12.56
C ALA A 10 -12.04 23.09 -12.17
N ILE A 11 -11.59 23.68 -11.06
CA ILE A 11 -10.22 23.48 -10.55
C ILE A 11 -9.99 22.02 -10.15
N VAL A 12 -10.94 21.39 -9.45
CA VAL A 12 -10.84 19.97 -9.04
C VAL A 12 -10.81 19.04 -10.25
N ILE A 13 -11.68 19.27 -11.24
CA ILE A 13 -11.66 18.48 -12.49
C ILE A 13 -10.31 18.67 -13.21
N GLY A 14 -9.82 19.91 -13.32
CA GLY A 14 -8.51 20.20 -13.91
C GLY A 14 -7.36 19.49 -13.19
N MET A 15 -7.39 19.45 -11.87
CA MET A 15 -6.43 18.70 -11.05
C MET A 15 -6.46 17.20 -11.38
N ILE A 16 -7.66 16.60 -11.46
CA ILE A 16 -7.80 15.17 -11.80
C ILE A 16 -7.25 14.90 -13.21
N VAL A 17 -7.56 15.73 -14.18
CA VAL A 17 -7.03 15.61 -15.55
C VAL A 17 -5.52 15.72 -15.58
N MET A 18 -4.92 16.64 -14.80
CA MET A 18 -3.47 16.76 -14.69
C MET A 18 -2.83 15.51 -14.07
N ILE A 19 -3.44 14.92 -13.03
CA ILE A 19 -2.97 13.67 -12.42
C ILE A 19 -3.03 12.52 -13.43
N MET A 20 -4.10 12.42 -14.20
CA MET A 20 -4.27 11.36 -15.21
C MET A 20 -3.37 11.51 -16.43
N SER A 21 -2.82 12.69 -16.68
CA SER A 21 -1.99 12.95 -17.87
C SER A 21 -0.55 12.43 -17.75
N ASP A 22 -0.10 11.97 -16.58
CA ASP A 22 1.26 11.49 -16.25
C ASP A 22 2.42 12.45 -16.63
N LYS A 23 2.08 13.68 -17.04
CA LYS A 23 3.08 14.70 -17.46
C LYS A 23 3.63 15.51 -16.29
N PHE A 24 2.94 15.50 -15.17
CA PHE A 24 3.28 16.28 -13.98
C PHE A 24 3.79 15.37 -12.86
N ALA A 25 4.74 15.85 -12.07
CA ALA A 25 5.12 15.17 -10.84
C ALA A 25 3.88 15.02 -9.93
N PHE A 26 3.70 13.86 -9.32
CA PHE A 26 2.48 13.46 -8.59
C PHE A 26 1.97 14.51 -7.58
N GLY A 27 2.87 15.25 -6.93
CA GLY A 27 2.51 16.31 -5.96
C GLY A 27 2.21 17.67 -6.55
N ALA A 28 2.53 17.93 -7.82
CA ALA A 28 2.35 19.24 -8.45
C ALA A 28 0.88 19.62 -8.71
N PRO A 29 0.01 18.74 -9.26
CA PRO A 29 -1.39 19.08 -9.51
C PRO A 29 -2.17 19.52 -8.26
N PRO A 30 -2.09 18.84 -7.10
CA PRO A 30 -2.74 19.30 -5.86
C PRO A 30 -2.24 20.68 -5.40
N LEU A 31 -0.93 20.94 -5.48
CA LEU A 31 -0.38 22.24 -5.10
C LEU A 31 -0.88 23.36 -6.02
N ILE A 32 -0.92 23.11 -7.33
CA ILE A 32 -1.46 24.05 -8.31
C ILE A 32 -2.93 24.32 -8.00
N ALA A 33 -3.72 23.29 -7.68
CA ALA A 33 -5.13 23.46 -7.32
C ALA A 33 -5.29 24.32 -6.07
N CYS A 34 -4.50 24.11 -5.00
CA CYS A 34 -4.51 24.95 -3.81
C CYS A 34 -4.23 26.42 -4.12
N VAL A 35 -3.19 26.68 -4.93
CA VAL A 35 -2.85 28.04 -5.36
C VAL A 35 -3.98 28.68 -6.15
N LEU A 36 -4.59 27.95 -7.09
CA LEU A 36 -5.71 28.45 -7.89
C LEU A 36 -6.93 28.76 -7.04
N LEU A 37 -7.25 27.93 -6.03
CA LEU A 37 -8.36 28.18 -5.10
C LEU A 37 -8.16 29.49 -4.31
N VAL A 38 -6.93 29.77 -3.90
CA VAL A 38 -6.59 31.02 -3.21
C VAL A 38 -6.68 32.21 -4.17
N LEU A 39 -6.09 32.11 -5.36
CA LEU A 39 -6.09 33.21 -6.35
C LEU A 39 -7.49 33.55 -6.85
N THR A 40 -8.38 32.57 -6.95
CA THR A 40 -9.78 32.80 -7.35
C THR A 40 -10.68 33.28 -6.21
N GLY A 41 -10.15 33.36 -4.99
CA GLY A 41 -10.92 33.76 -3.81
C GLY A 41 -11.97 32.73 -3.36
N CYS A 42 -11.84 31.49 -3.84
CA CYS A 42 -12.72 30.38 -3.44
C CYS A 42 -12.36 29.79 -2.06
N ALA A 43 -11.12 29.97 -1.63
CA ALA A 43 -10.63 29.56 -0.31
C ALA A 43 -9.57 30.53 0.19
N THR A 44 -9.45 30.67 1.51
CA THR A 44 -8.34 31.40 2.13
C THR A 44 -7.04 30.57 2.06
N MET A 45 -5.90 31.23 2.23
CA MET A 45 -4.60 30.55 2.28
C MET A 45 -4.56 29.47 3.36
N SER A 46 -5.14 29.75 4.52
CA SER A 46 -5.21 28.79 5.64
C SER A 46 -6.08 27.58 5.31
N GLU A 47 -7.21 27.76 4.65
CA GLU A 47 -8.10 26.67 4.26
C GLU A 47 -7.52 25.82 3.14
N ALA A 48 -6.96 26.44 2.10
CA ALA A 48 -6.41 25.73 0.94
C ALA A 48 -5.21 24.84 1.31
N PHE A 49 -4.42 25.25 2.31
CA PHE A 49 -3.22 24.52 2.75
C PHE A 49 -3.37 23.83 4.11
N ALA A 50 -4.57 23.80 4.70
CA ALA A 50 -4.84 23.16 5.99
C ALA A 50 -4.39 21.69 6.04
N GLY A 51 -4.55 20.96 4.93
CA GLY A 51 -4.13 19.57 4.83
C GLY A 51 -2.63 19.33 5.05
N PHE A 52 -1.78 20.33 4.82
CA PHE A 52 -0.33 20.18 5.02
C PHE A 52 0.08 20.22 6.51
N VAL A 53 -0.76 20.79 7.37
CA VAL A 53 -0.55 20.86 8.83
C VAL A 53 -1.47 19.93 9.61
N ASP A 54 -2.27 19.12 8.89
CA ASP A 54 -3.14 18.12 9.51
C ASP A 54 -2.30 17.03 10.20
N LYS A 55 -2.63 16.73 11.47
CA LYS A 55 -1.93 15.76 12.30
C LYS A 55 -1.91 14.35 11.67
N ASN A 56 -2.98 13.95 10.99
CA ASN A 56 -3.09 12.64 10.36
C ASN A 56 -2.20 12.57 9.12
N VAL A 57 -2.13 13.65 8.33
CA VAL A 57 -1.25 13.73 7.14
C VAL A 57 0.22 13.67 7.57
N ILE A 58 0.61 14.39 8.60
CA ILE A 58 1.98 14.36 9.14
C ILE A 58 2.33 12.96 9.67
N MET A 59 1.40 12.33 10.38
CA MET A 59 1.58 10.96 10.88
C MET A 59 1.74 9.96 9.74
N ILE A 60 0.90 10.04 8.70
CA ILE A 60 0.99 9.19 7.51
C ILE A 60 2.34 9.39 6.81
N ALA A 61 2.77 10.64 6.62
CA ALA A 61 4.04 10.96 5.99
C ALA A 61 5.24 10.36 6.77
N GLY A 62 5.25 10.52 8.10
CA GLY A 62 6.25 9.91 8.97
C GLY A 62 6.27 8.39 8.87
N PHE A 63 5.11 7.77 8.90
CA PHE A 63 4.98 6.32 8.73
C PHE A 63 5.51 5.84 7.36
N MET A 64 5.17 6.54 6.27
CA MET A 64 5.66 6.20 4.93
C MET A 64 7.18 6.24 4.83
N VAL A 65 7.84 7.20 5.49
CA VAL A 65 9.32 7.28 5.53
C VAL A 65 9.91 6.05 6.23
N VAL A 66 9.35 5.66 7.37
CA VAL A 66 9.79 4.45 8.10
C VAL A 66 9.58 3.19 7.27
N MET A 67 8.44 3.08 6.59
CA MET A 67 8.14 1.94 5.70
C MET A 67 9.11 1.89 4.51
N ALA A 68 9.40 3.01 3.87
CA ALA A 68 10.37 3.07 2.78
C ALA A 68 11.79 2.68 3.23
N ALA A 69 12.16 3.02 4.46
CA ALA A 69 13.41 2.58 5.04
C ALA A 69 13.42 1.06 5.34
N LEU A 70 12.29 0.52 5.82
CA LEU A 70 12.13 -0.90 6.11
C LEU A 70 12.24 -1.76 4.83
N GLU A 71 11.73 -1.27 3.70
CA GLU A 71 11.85 -1.92 2.39
C GLU A 71 13.30 -2.14 1.95
N LYS A 72 14.24 -1.35 2.45
CA LYS A 72 15.69 -1.48 2.18
C LYS A 72 16.44 -2.39 3.15
N THR A 73 15.74 -3.04 4.06
CA THR A 73 16.36 -3.95 5.05
C THR A 73 16.50 -5.37 4.53
N SER A 74 17.41 -6.13 5.14
CA SER A 74 17.62 -7.55 4.86
C SER A 74 16.38 -8.43 5.12
N LEU A 75 15.41 -7.96 5.90
CA LEU A 75 14.13 -8.64 6.13
C LEU A 75 13.40 -8.88 4.82
N ILE A 76 13.35 -7.87 3.97
CA ILE A 76 12.65 -7.96 2.68
C ILE A 76 13.36 -8.91 1.72
N ASP A 77 14.70 -8.92 1.72
CA ASP A 77 15.46 -9.89 0.93
C ASP A 77 15.15 -11.34 1.35
N LYS A 78 15.00 -11.59 2.66
CA LYS A 78 14.59 -12.92 3.18
C LYS A 78 13.16 -13.29 2.75
N VAL A 79 12.24 -12.34 2.78
CA VAL A 79 10.86 -12.55 2.31
C VAL A 79 10.88 -12.91 0.83
N LYS A 80 11.59 -12.15 -0.02
CA LYS A 80 11.75 -12.43 -1.46
C LYS A 80 12.32 -13.81 -1.72
N ALA A 81 13.42 -14.18 -1.04
CA ALA A 81 14.05 -15.49 -1.19
C ALA A 81 13.11 -16.64 -0.77
N THR A 82 12.35 -16.44 0.30
CA THR A 82 11.38 -17.44 0.78
C THR A 82 10.23 -17.61 -0.22
N MET A 83 9.72 -16.53 -0.77
CA MET A 83 8.68 -16.56 -1.80
C MET A 83 9.15 -17.29 -3.05
N PHE A 84 10.34 -16.98 -3.53
CA PHE A 84 10.93 -17.64 -4.70
C PHE A 84 11.11 -19.14 -4.48
N ASN A 85 11.65 -19.55 -3.34
CA ASN A 85 11.84 -20.96 -3.00
C ASN A 85 10.52 -21.73 -2.89
N MET A 86 9.46 -21.11 -2.36
CA MET A 86 8.14 -21.75 -2.26
C MET A 86 7.49 -21.90 -3.63
N ALA A 87 7.55 -20.86 -4.45
CA ALA A 87 6.96 -20.87 -5.78
C ALA A 87 7.67 -21.86 -6.73
N SER A 88 9.01 -21.94 -6.66
CA SER A 88 9.79 -22.88 -7.48
C SER A 88 9.56 -24.36 -7.11
N LYS A 89 9.33 -24.66 -5.84
CA LYS A 89 9.04 -26.05 -5.41
C LYS A 89 7.70 -26.56 -5.93
N GLY A 90 6.75 -25.66 -6.20
CA GLY A 90 5.43 -26.01 -6.68
C GLY A 90 4.56 -26.78 -5.68
N GLY A 91 3.34 -27.14 -6.11
CA GLY A 91 2.38 -27.91 -5.34
C GLY A 91 1.45 -27.06 -4.46
N TYR A 92 0.27 -27.61 -4.19
CA TYR A 92 -0.82 -26.91 -3.49
C TYR A 92 -0.45 -26.42 -2.08
N ARG A 93 0.33 -27.21 -1.33
CA ARG A 93 0.81 -26.82 0.00
C ARG A 93 1.72 -25.60 -0.07
N ASN A 94 2.64 -25.57 -1.05
CA ASN A 94 3.53 -24.43 -1.24
C ASN A 94 2.77 -23.18 -1.72
N TYR A 95 1.69 -23.35 -2.47
CA TYR A 95 0.79 -22.25 -2.83
C TYR A 95 0.17 -21.59 -1.60
N ILE A 96 -0.38 -22.38 -0.67
CA ILE A 96 -0.98 -21.83 0.57
C ILE A 96 0.09 -21.11 1.40
N LEU A 97 1.26 -21.73 1.56
CA LEU A 97 2.38 -21.10 2.28
C LEU A 97 2.84 -19.80 1.59
N LEU A 98 2.89 -19.78 0.27
CA LEU A 98 3.24 -18.60 -0.50
C LEU A 98 2.22 -17.47 -0.29
N LEU A 99 0.92 -17.77 -0.31
CA LEU A 99 -0.12 -16.79 0.02
C LEU A 99 0.09 -16.19 1.41
N ILE A 100 0.33 -17.03 2.42
CA ILE A 100 0.56 -16.58 3.80
C ILE A 100 1.81 -15.68 3.87
N VAL A 101 2.91 -16.06 3.21
CA VAL A 101 4.14 -15.24 3.19
C VAL A 101 3.91 -13.91 2.49
N VAL A 102 3.17 -13.91 1.38
CA VAL A 102 2.81 -12.65 0.69
C VAL A 102 1.93 -11.77 1.57
N MET A 103 0.92 -12.33 2.26
CA MET A 103 0.07 -11.59 3.17
C MET A 103 0.83 -11.07 4.42
N LEU A 104 1.82 -11.83 4.91
CA LEU A 104 2.73 -11.35 5.96
C LEU A 104 3.63 -10.22 5.45
N GLY A 105 4.16 -10.33 4.25
CA GLY A 105 4.90 -9.25 3.60
C GLY A 105 4.06 -8.00 3.39
N ALA A 106 2.79 -8.15 3.01
CA ALA A 106 1.83 -7.05 2.88
C ALA A 106 1.56 -6.34 4.21
N SER A 107 1.80 -6.99 5.34
CA SER A 107 1.68 -6.38 6.66
C SER A 107 2.79 -5.37 6.96
N VAL A 108 3.91 -5.50 6.27
CA VAL A 108 5.12 -4.68 6.46
C VAL A 108 5.34 -3.75 5.28
N MET A 109 5.13 -4.26 4.07
CA MET A 109 5.27 -3.48 2.84
C MET A 109 3.89 -3.02 2.38
N SER A 110 3.79 -1.80 1.91
CA SER A 110 2.51 -1.26 1.46
C SER A 110 2.49 -0.91 -0.01
N GLY A 111 1.28 -1.00 -0.57
CA GLY A 111 0.92 -0.37 -1.81
C GLY A 111 1.39 -1.05 -3.08
N THR A 112 1.33 -0.30 -4.15
CA THR A 112 1.57 -0.74 -5.52
C THR A 112 2.99 -1.31 -5.72
N GLY A 113 3.98 -0.80 -5.00
CA GLY A 113 5.36 -1.29 -5.07
C GLY A 113 5.50 -2.76 -4.67
N TYR A 114 4.86 -3.15 -3.57
CA TYR A 114 4.87 -4.56 -3.14
C TYR A 114 4.11 -5.46 -4.11
N TYR A 115 2.98 -4.99 -4.64
CA TYR A 115 2.22 -5.70 -5.67
C TYR A 115 3.09 -5.99 -6.91
N VAL A 116 3.74 -4.96 -7.46
CA VAL A 116 4.64 -5.09 -8.62
C VAL A 116 5.80 -6.03 -8.31
N LEU A 117 6.39 -5.93 -7.11
CA LEU A 117 7.47 -6.81 -6.68
C LEU A 117 7.04 -8.28 -6.65
N VAL A 118 5.89 -8.58 -6.05
CA VAL A 118 5.38 -9.96 -5.95
C VAL A 118 5.10 -10.53 -7.34
N LEU A 119 4.43 -9.76 -8.20
CA LEU A 119 4.10 -10.21 -9.55
C LEU A 119 5.34 -10.37 -10.43
N SER A 120 6.29 -9.44 -10.37
CA SER A 120 7.55 -9.58 -11.12
C SER A 120 8.35 -10.79 -10.67
N LEU A 121 8.43 -11.05 -9.36
CA LEU A 121 9.13 -12.20 -8.82
C LEU A 121 8.49 -13.52 -9.28
N VAL A 122 7.16 -13.61 -9.26
CA VAL A 122 6.43 -14.79 -9.70
C VAL A 122 6.56 -15.00 -11.21
N SER A 123 6.58 -13.93 -12.00
CA SER A 123 6.75 -14.02 -13.46
C SER A 123 8.13 -14.53 -13.89
N THR A 124 9.15 -14.42 -13.03
CA THR A 124 10.49 -14.98 -13.31
C THR A 124 10.59 -16.48 -13.06
N ILE A 125 9.57 -17.11 -12.46
CA ILE A 125 9.60 -18.55 -12.12
C ILE A 125 9.27 -19.33 -13.39
N PRO A 126 10.09 -20.35 -13.74
CA PRO A 126 9.79 -21.23 -14.87
C PRO A 126 8.44 -21.92 -14.68
N TYR A 127 7.73 -22.15 -15.79
CA TYR A 127 6.46 -22.88 -15.76
C TYR A 127 6.61 -24.22 -15.03
N ASN A 128 5.81 -24.41 -14.00
CA ASN A 128 5.73 -25.64 -13.24
C ASN A 128 4.31 -26.20 -13.31
N LYS A 129 4.16 -27.41 -13.86
CA LYS A 129 2.87 -28.09 -13.98
C LYS A 129 2.17 -28.28 -12.63
N ASN A 130 2.93 -28.42 -11.55
CA ASN A 130 2.38 -28.60 -10.20
C ASN A 130 1.93 -27.29 -9.56
N LEU A 131 2.33 -26.15 -10.12
CA LEU A 131 1.93 -24.81 -9.66
C LEU A 131 1.95 -23.85 -10.86
N PRO A 132 0.95 -23.91 -11.76
CA PRO A 132 0.90 -23.04 -12.93
C PRO A 132 0.74 -21.58 -12.52
N ILE A 133 1.52 -20.70 -13.13
CA ILE A 133 1.52 -19.26 -12.84
C ILE A 133 0.12 -18.66 -13.08
N SER A 134 -0.60 -19.14 -14.07
CA SER A 134 -1.98 -18.71 -14.36
C SER A 134 -2.92 -18.85 -13.16
N LYS A 135 -2.74 -19.87 -12.32
CA LYS A 135 -3.56 -20.09 -11.12
C LYS A 135 -3.13 -19.27 -9.91
N ILE A 136 -1.89 -18.84 -9.86
CA ILE A 136 -1.36 -18.13 -8.68
C ILE A 136 -1.29 -16.63 -8.86
N PHE A 137 -1.24 -16.13 -10.09
CA PHE A 137 -1.02 -14.72 -10.38
C PHE A 137 -2.09 -13.82 -9.77
N MET A 138 -3.36 -14.12 -10.00
CA MET A 138 -4.48 -13.35 -9.46
C MET A 138 -4.57 -13.44 -7.94
N PRO A 139 -4.56 -14.64 -7.30
CA PRO A 139 -4.58 -14.71 -5.84
C PRO A 139 -3.39 -14.01 -5.18
N LEU A 140 -2.19 -14.11 -5.74
CA LEU A 140 -1.02 -13.41 -5.18
C LEU A 140 -1.13 -11.89 -5.31
N GLY A 141 -1.67 -11.40 -6.44
CA GLY A 141 -1.94 -9.98 -6.60
C GLY A 141 -2.90 -9.46 -5.52
N TYR A 142 -3.99 -10.14 -5.26
CA TYR A 142 -4.92 -9.77 -4.19
C TYR A 142 -4.33 -9.96 -2.79
N ALA A 143 -3.47 -10.95 -2.58
CA ALA A 143 -2.80 -11.19 -1.30
C ALA A 143 -1.96 -9.99 -0.84
N THR A 144 -1.39 -9.22 -1.76
CA THR A 144 -0.60 -8.02 -1.44
C THR A 144 -1.42 -6.90 -0.80
N TYR A 145 -2.75 -6.92 -0.96
CA TYR A 145 -3.67 -5.95 -0.35
C TYR A 145 -4.42 -6.50 0.88
N ASN A 146 -4.15 -7.74 1.27
CA ASN A 146 -4.81 -8.42 2.39
C ASN A 146 -3.78 -8.84 3.47
N PRO A 147 -3.25 -7.87 4.26
CA PRO A 147 -2.30 -8.16 5.33
C PRO A 147 -2.92 -9.02 6.42
N ILE A 148 -2.15 -9.94 7.00
CA ILE A 148 -2.56 -10.73 8.16
C ILE A 148 -2.33 -9.95 9.46
N VAL A 149 -1.20 -9.24 9.54
CA VAL A 149 -0.87 -8.41 10.70
C VAL A 149 -1.16 -6.94 10.38
N PRO A 150 -1.89 -6.24 11.21
CA PRO A 150 -2.41 -4.90 10.90
C PRO A 150 -1.40 -3.76 11.03
N VAL A 151 -0.13 -4.03 10.85
CA VAL A 151 0.94 -3.03 11.03
C VAL A 151 0.83 -1.85 10.06
N ASN A 152 0.35 -2.13 8.85
CA ASN A 152 0.20 -1.13 7.79
C ASN A 152 -1.17 -0.42 7.79
N MET A 153 -2.00 -0.69 8.79
CA MET A 153 -3.36 -0.12 8.86
C MET A 153 -3.37 1.36 9.28
N ALA A 154 -2.30 1.85 9.84
CA ALA A 154 -2.16 3.24 10.24
C ALA A 154 -2.47 4.24 9.14
N PHE A 155 -2.02 3.96 7.92
CA PHE A 155 -2.35 4.78 6.76
C PHE A 155 -3.87 4.87 6.55
N TYR A 156 -4.57 3.74 6.58
CA TYR A 156 -6.01 3.69 6.37
C TYR A 156 -6.80 4.32 7.52
N VAL A 157 -6.35 4.12 8.76
CA VAL A 157 -6.96 4.75 9.94
C VAL A 157 -6.81 6.27 9.87
N GLY A 158 -5.63 6.78 9.54
CA GLY A 158 -5.39 8.21 9.37
C GLY A 158 -6.23 8.80 8.24
N LEU A 159 -6.34 8.09 7.10
CA LEU A 159 -7.19 8.52 5.98
C LEU A 159 -8.68 8.57 6.38
N VAL A 160 -9.19 7.55 7.06
CA VAL A 160 -10.58 7.51 7.52
C VAL A 160 -10.84 8.60 8.56
N ALA A 161 -9.91 8.81 9.50
CA ALA A 161 -10.01 9.90 10.48
C ALA A 161 -10.08 11.27 9.82
N SER A 162 -9.21 11.54 8.85
CA SER A 162 -9.21 12.79 8.06
C SER A 162 -10.53 12.98 7.28
N LEU A 163 -11.07 11.91 6.68
CA LEU A 163 -12.36 11.96 5.98
C LEU A 163 -13.54 12.22 6.93
N LEU A 164 -13.55 11.63 8.12
CA LEU A 164 -14.58 11.89 9.12
C LEU A 164 -14.53 13.32 9.61
N GLU A 165 -13.34 13.84 9.91
CA GLU A 165 -13.13 15.21 10.34
C GLU A 165 -13.57 16.23 9.27
N SER A 166 -13.22 15.98 8.01
CA SER A 166 -13.65 16.82 6.87
C SER A 166 -15.16 16.75 6.61
N SER A 167 -15.81 15.66 7.02
CA SER A 167 -17.28 15.50 6.94
C SER A 167 -18.01 16.14 8.13
N GLY A 168 -17.31 16.82 9.05
CA GLY A 168 -17.90 17.47 10.22
C GLY A 168 -18.18 16.50 11.39
N VAL A 169 -17.75 15.24 11.29
CA VAL A 169 -17.84 14.25 12.37
C VAL A 169 -16.61 14.41 13.26
N THR A 170 -16.71 15.26 14.26
CA THR A 170 -15.65 15.50 15.23
C THR A 170 -15.79 14.61 16.45
N GLY A 171 -14.65 14.22 17.06
CA GLY A 171 -14.63 13.46 18.30
C GLY A 171 -14.82 11.95 18.14
N THR A 172 -14.87 11.43 16.91
CA THR A 172 -14.93 9.99 16.65
C THR A 172 -13.50 9.49 16.32
N ALA A 173 -12.82 8.97 17.33
CA ALA A 173 -11.58 8.23 17.11
C ALA A 173 -11.90 6.91 16.39
N VAL A 174 -11.14 6.59 15.33
CA VAL A 174 -11.19 5.26 14.71
C VAL A 174 -10.11 4.41 15.36
N PRO A 175 -10.46 3.52 16.32
CA PRO A 175 -9.45 2.74 17.02
C PRO A 175 -8.71 1.83 16.04
N LEU A 176 -7.39 1.93 16.00
CA LEU A 176 -6.53 1.12 15.14
C LEU A 176 -6.84 -0.38 15.27
N LEU A 177 -7.03 -0.85 16.50
CA LEU A 177 -7.30 -2.27 16.78
C LEU A 177 -8.66 -2.75 16.24
N VAL A 178 -9.69 -1.91 16.29
CA VAL A 178 -11.01 -2.25 15.75
C VAL A 178 -10.96 -2.34 14.22
N TYR A 179 -10.37 -1.34 13.58
CA TYR A 179 -10.20 -1.34 12.13
C TYR A 179 -9.35 -2.54 11.67
N SER A 180 -8.27 -2.83 12.38
CA SER A 180 -7.40 -3.97 12.16
C SER A 180 -8.12 -5.30 12.30
N GLY A 181 -9.02 -5.43 13.30
CA GLY A 181 -9.85 -6.61 13.47
C GLY A 181 -10.79 -6.86 12.30
N ILE A 182 -11.46 -5.82 11.81
CA ILE A 182 -12.32 -5.90 10.63
C ILE A 182 -11.51 -6.33 9.40
N LYS A 183 -10.34 -5.74 9.20
CA LYS A 183 -9.46 -6.09 8.07
C LYS A 183 -8.93 -7.51 8.17
N LEU A 184 -8.62 -8.00 9.38
CA LEU A 184 -8.19 -9.38 9.61
C LEU A 184 -9.26 -10.38 9.16
N VAL A 185 -10.53 -10.13 9.51
CA VAL A 185 -11.66 -10.97 9.07
C VAL A 185 -11.74 -11.01 7.55
N SER A 186 -11.61 -9.85 6.88
CA SER A 186 -11.56 -9.77 5.42
C SER A 186 -10.39 -10.55 4.84
N SER A 187 -9.20 -10.48 5.46
CA SER A 187 -8.00 -11.19 5.01
C SER A 187 -8.13 -12.70 5.17
N ILE A 188 -8.75 -13.17 6.26
CA ILE A 188 -9.05 -14.59 6.45
C ILE A 188 -10.08 -15.08 5.42
N ALA A 189 -11.14 -14.32 5.19
CA ALA A 189 -12.15 -14.65 4.17
C ALA A 189 -11.52 -14.73 2.78
N PHE A 190 -10.61 -13.80 2.45
CA PHE A 190 -9.84 -13.85 1.21
C PHE A 190 -8.96 -15.10 1.13
N LEU A 191 -8.25 -15.46 2.21
CA LEU A 191 -7.39 -16.66 2.24
C LEU A 191 -8.22 -17.92 1.99
N VAL A 192 -9.38 -18.05 2.65
CA VAL A 192 -10.31 -19.19 2.43
C VAL A 192 -10.78 -19.21 0.99
N TRP A 193 -11.18 -18.07 0.43
CA TRP A 193 -11.57 -17.97 -0.96
C TRP A 193 -10.43 -18.36 -1.91
N ALA A 194 -9.21 -17.88 -1.69
CA ALA A 194 -8.06 -18.18 -2.54
C ALA A 194 -7.69 -19.67 -2.52
N VAL A 195 -7.81 -20.31 -1.35
CA VAL A 195 -7.57 -21.75 -1.18
C VAL A 195 -8.63 -22.57 -1.95
N ILE A 196 -9.91 -22.25 -1.78
CA ILE A 196 -11.00 -22.94 -2.48
C ILE A 196 -10.99 -22.61 -3.98
N GLY A 197 -10.79 -21.34 -4.32
CA GLY A 197 -10.78 -20.81 -5.68
C GLY A 197 -9.69 -21.36 -6.57
N TYR A 198 -8.60 -21.85 -6.00
CA TYR A 198 -7.50 -22.45 -6.76
C TYR A 198 -7.97 -23.56 -7.73
N ARG A 199 -9.01 -24.29 -7.36
CA ARG A 199 -9.60 -25.35 -8.22
C ARG A 199 -10.32 -24.82 -9.44
N PHE A 200 -10.86 -23.62 -9.36
CA PHE A 200 -11.67 -23.00 -10.43
C PHE A 200 -10.84 -22.13 -11.38
N LEU A 201 -9.59 -21.81 -11.00
CA LEU A 201 -8.71 -20.98 -11.82
C LEU A 201 -8.18 -21.76 -13.02
N PRO A 202 -8.13 -21.14 -14.21
CA PRO A 202 -7.71 -21.79 -15.45
C PRO A 202 -6.23 -22.17 -15.39
N ASP A 203 -5.93 -23.35 -15.97
CA ASP A 203 -4.58 -23.89 -16.08
C ASP A 203 -4.12 -23.78 -17.54
N HIS A 204 -3.39 -22.72 -17.85
CA HIS A 204 -2.76 -22.54 -19.15
C HIS A 204 -1.41 -21.82 -18.98
N PRO A 205 -0.42 -22.13 -19.85
CA PRO A 205 0.80 -21.36 -19.87
C PRO A 205 0.45 -19.91 -20.22
N ILE A 206 0.87 -18.98 -19.38
CA ILE A 206 0.86 -17.55 -19.74
C ILE A 206 1.95 -17.44 -20.80
N ALA A 207 1.59 -17.06 -22.04
CA ALA A 207 2.57 -16.64 -23.02
C ALA A 207 3.47 -15.61 -22.31
N GLU A 208 4.78 -15.67 -22.53
CA GLU A 208 5.76 -14.78 -21.90
C GLU A 208 5.29 -13.34 -22.06
N ALA A 209 4.38 -12.95 -21.20
CA ALA A 209 3.85 -11.59 -21.13
C ALA A 209 4.98 -10.76 -20.56
N GLY A 210 5.80 -10.33 -21.52
CA GLY A 210 6.73 -9.25 -21.37
C GLY A 210 7.53 -9.30 -20.05
N ALA A 211 8.74 -9.81 -20.09
CA ALA A 211 9.84 -9.46 -19.21
C ALA A 211 10.11 -7.92 -19.19
N GLN A 212 9.10 -7.12 -19.44
CA GLN A 212 9.08 -5.65 -19.44
C GLN A 212 8.33 -5.08 -18.23
N ALA A 213 7.99 -5.90 -17.22
CA ALA A 213 7.80 -5.34 -15.91
C ALA A 213 9.16 -4.78 -15.51
N SER A 214 9.33 -3.50 -15.86
CA SER A 214 10.45 -2.64 -15.57
C SER A 214 11.28 -3.21 -14.42
N GLU A 215 12.55 -3.46 -14.70
CA GLU A 215 13.63 -3.38 -13.74
C GLU A 215 13.53 -2.01 -13.02
N GLN A 216 12.55 -1.85 -12.17
CA GLN A 216 12.72 -0.97 -11.05
C GLN A 216 13.78 -1.66 -10.20
N LYS A 217 15.02 -1.45 -10.60
CA LYS A 217 16.20 -1.61 -9.80
C LYS A 217 15.96 -0.84 -8.50
N SER A 218 15.34 -1.50 -7.54
CA SER A 218 15.57 -1.15 -6.14
C SER A 218 16.94 -1.73 -5.74
N GLU A 219 17.97 -1.48 -6.55
CA GLU A 219 19.36 -1.44 -6.12
C GLU A 219 19.56 -0.16 -5.30
N GLY A 220 18.74 0.01 -4.28
CA GLY A 220 19.05 0.91 -3.19
C GLY A 220 20.21 0.29 -2.43
N GLU A 221 21.25 1.07 -2.25
CA GLU A 221 22.42 0.75 -1.42
C GLU A 221 21.97 0.03 -0.14
N LYS A 222 22.44 -1.21 0.06
CA LYS A 222 22.05 -2.03 1.22
C LYS A 222 22.41 -1.29 2.49
N LEU A 223 21.47 -1.22 3.41
CA LEU A 223 21.71 -0.56 4.69
C LEU A 223 22.78 -1.31 5.49
N SER A 224 23.69 -0.57 6.10
CA SER A 224 24.61 -1.12 7.09
C SER A 224 23.84 -1.72 8.27
N ARG A 225 24.34 -2.78 8.91
CA ARG A 225 23.67 -3.46 10.05
C ARG A 225 23.21 -2.50 11.14
N TRP A 226 23.98 -1.48 11.44
CA TRP A 226 23.60 -0.44 12.40
C TRP A 226 22.36 0.32 11.94
N LYS A 227 22.31 0.72 10.66
CA LYS A 227 21.16 1.43 10.08
C LYS A 227 19.91 0.55 10.07
N GLU A 228 20.03 -0.75 9.81
CA GLU A 228 18.91 -1.69 9.88
C GLU A 228 18.32 -1.76 11.29
N ILE A 229 19.17 -1.85 12.32
CA ILE A 229 18.71 -1.86 13.74
C ILE A 229 17.94 -0.58 14.06
N VAL A 230 18.45 0.58 13.64
CA VAL A 230 17.77 1.86 13.84
C VAL A 230 16.40 1.87 13.15
N VAL A 231 16.30 1.34 11.93
CA VAL A 231 15.02 1.24 11.20
C VAL A 231 14.03 0.32 11.93
N TYR A 232 14.47 -0.82 12.46
CA TYR A 232 13.60 -1.71 13.24
C TYR A 232 13.12 -1.06 14.53
N ILE A 233 14.01 -0.35 15.25
CA ILE A 233 13.63 0.38 16.45
C ILE A 233 12.65 1.49 16.11
N ALA A 234 12.92 2.29 15.07
CA ALA A 234 12.03 3.36 14.63
C ALA A 234 10.65 2.83 14.22
N PHE A 235 10.63 1.67 13.55
CA PHE A 235 9.39 1.00 13.17
C PHE A 235 8.57 0.56 14.40
N VAL A 236 9.19 -0.11 15.36
CA VAL A 236 8.52 -0.53 16.61
C VAL A 236 8.03 0.66 17.40
N VAL A 237 8.86 1.69 17.55
CA VAL A 237 8.50 2.93 18.29
C VAL A 237 7.31 3.61 17.60
N ASN A 238 7.35 3.74 16.28
CA ASN A 238 6.26 4.35 15.52
C ASN A 238 4.95 3.55 15.67
N PHE A 239 5.03 2.22 15.58
CA PHE A 239 3.88 1.34 15.75
C PHE A 239 3.29 1.41 17.17
N VAL A 240 4.15 1.41 18.19
CA VAL A 240 3.73 1.56 19.59
C VAL A 240 3.13 2.95 19.82
N ALA A 241 3.78 4.00 19.32
CA ALA A 241 3.25 5.36 19.42
C ALA A 241 1.85 5.49 18.83
N MET A 242 1.58 4.84 17.69
CA MET A 242 0.25 4.86 17.07
C MET A 242 -0.83 4.18 17.89
N ILE A 243 -0.50 3.09 18.61
CA ILE A 243 -1.46 2.41 19.50
C ILE A 243 -1.76 3.26 20.72
N PHE A 244 -0.77 4.03 21.21
CA PHE A 244 -0.92 4.82 22.44
C PHE A 244 -1.43 6.24 22.18
N LEU A 245 -1.10 6.84 21.03
CA LEU A 245 -1.59 8.18 20.65
C LEU A 245 -3.12 8.23 20.43
N ASP A 246 -3.73 7.10 20.20
CA ASP A 246 -5.21 6.96 20.12
C ASP A 246 -5.89 7.16 21.51
N LYS A 247 -5.09 7.30 22.57
CA LYS A 247 -5.56 7.52 23.97
C LYS A 247 -5.17 8.88 24.54
N LEU A 248 -4.43 9.70 23.80
CA LEU A 248 -4.04 11.07 24.12
C LEU A 248 -4.84 12.09 23.32
#